data_c888ea4b389c616a5eef8102c1e3f76d
#
_entry.id   c888ea4b389c616a5eef8102c1e3f76d
#
_cell.length_a   1.000
_cell.length_b   1.000
_cell.length_c   1.000
_cell.angle_alpha   90.00
_cell.angle_beta   90.00
_cell.angle_gamma   90.00
#
_symmetry.space_group_name_H-M   'P 1'
#
loop_
_entity.id
_entity.type
_entity.pdbx_description
1 polymer ?
#
loop_
_entity_poly.entity_id
_entity_poly.type
_entity_poly.pdbx_seq_one_letter_code
_entity_poly.pdbx_strand_id
1 'polypeptide(L)'
;SDIAVICRDIAPYAGVLNTVFDKYEIPYFMDMSYDIYIKPVIRYVCSIFNAVLNGWQKDDLLAILKTGLSNNSDEEISAFENYVYVWNINGSAFLRPFENNPNGYSDKFTQSDFEQLGMAEKVRKSIAHPLQDFKENIKDKTGKEITELLYNLLCELKVTDAISNMYDKLKANGKIAQAKEQIRLWNLLMGTLDQTVAVAGDLKISLKRYFELLSLRLSALQIADIPRTVDSVSVGTATRVRLNNEKAVFLIGCIDGVFPAVPSASGLFSAYELKTLIANNLPFGDEPAELADFENYMAYKSATAPSQKLFVSFYKT
;
A
#
# COMPACT_ATOMS: atom_id res chain seq x y z
N SER A 1 1.16 25.28 -13.94
CA SER A 1 -0.30 25.15 -13.67
C SER A 1 -0.89 26.50 -13.30
N ASP A 2 -2.03 26.83 -13.88
CA ASP A 2 -2.74 28.09 -13.59
C ASP A 2 -3.85 27.90 -12.53
N ILE A 3 -4.17 26.65 -12.20
CA ILE A 3 -5.30 26.28 -11.34
C ILE A 3 -4.83 25.31 -10.26
N ALA A 4 -5.22 25.58 -9.02
CA ALA A 4 -5.03 24.67 -7.91
C ALA A 4 -6.33 24.36 -7.17
N VAL A 5 -6.45 23.13 -6.67
CA VAL A 5 -7.50 22.68 -5.74
C VAL A 5 -6.83 22.33 -4.43
N ILE A 6 -7.24 22.97 -3.37
CA ILE A 6 -6.62 22.86 -2.05
C ILE A 6 -7.67 22.42 -1.03
N CYS A 7 -7.29 21.48 -0.18
CA CYS A 7 -8.08 21.05 0.97
C CYS A 7 -7.17 20.82 2.19
N ARG A 8 -7.75 20.61 3.36
CA ARG A 8 -6.97 20.25 4.55
C ARG A 8 -6.57 18.78 4.53
N ASP A 9 -7.49 17.91 4.13
CA ASP A 9 -7.27 16.48 3.89
C ASP A 9 -7.85 16.10 2.54
N ILE A 10 -7.03 15.44 1.73
CA ILE A 10 -7.40 15.07 0.36
C ILE A 10 -8.10 13.69 0.30
N ALA A 11 -7.90 12.83 1.29
CA ALA A 11 -8.39 11.46 1.26
C ALA A 11 -9.91 11.36 1.04
N PRO A 12 -10.77 12.15 1.68
CA PRO A 12 -12.22 12.12 1.45
C PRO A 12 -12.65 12.55 0.03
N TYR A 13 -11.83 13.35 -0.63
CA TYR A 13 -12.16 13.94 -1.94
C TYR A 13 -11.54 13.20 -3.12
N ALA A 14 -10.51 12.40 -2.90
CA ALA A 14 -9.70 11.82 -3.97
C ALA A 14 -10.51 11.01 -4.99
N GLY A 15 -11.39 10.14 -4.54
CA GLY A 15 -12.23 9.32 -5.43
C GLY A 15 -13.18 10.15 -6.28
N VAL A 16 -13.80 11.17 -5.69
CA VAL A 16 -14.73 12.08 -6.38
C VAL A 16 -13.97 12.95 -7.38
N LEU A 17 -12.84 13.53 -6.98
CA LEU A 17 -12.02 14.37 -7.86
C LEU A 17 -11.49 13.58 -9.05
N ASN A 18 -10.98 12.35 -8.83
CA ASN A 18 -10.54 11.49 -9.91
C ASN A 18 -11.67 11.24 -10.92
N THR A 19 -12.84 10.82 -10.42
CA THR A 19 -14.00 10.52 -11.28
C THR A 19 -14.45 11.74 -12.09
N VAL A 20 -14.48 12.91 -11.47
CA VAL A 20 -14.92 14.15 -12.12
C VAL A 20 -13.90 14.63 -13.14
N PHE A 21 -12.63 14.68 -12.80
CA PHE A 21 -11.57 15.13 -13.71
C PHE A 21 -11.43 14.19 -14.91
N ASP A 22 -11.48 12.87 -14.69
CA ASP A 22 -11.45 11.88 -15.77
C ASP A 22 -12.68 12.00 -16.69
N LYS A 23 -13.89 12.21 -16.12
CA LYS A 23 -15.13 12.40 -16.89
C LYS A 23 -15.09 13.62 -17.82
N TYR A 24 -14.46 14.70 -17.36
CA TYR A 24 -14.35 15.95 -18.12
C TYR A 24 -13.02 16.10 -18.86
N GLU A 25 -12.21 15.03 -18.88
CA GLU A 25 -10.89 15.00 -19.54
C GLU A 25 -9.95 16.13 -19.09
N ILE A 26 -10.08 16.57 -17.80
CA ILE A 26 -9.25 17.62 -17.22
C ILE A 26 -7.92 17.00 -16.76
N PRO A 27 -6.78 17.42 -17.30
CA PRO A 27 -5.49 16.94 -16.82
C PRO A 27 -5.23 17.48 -15.40
N TYR A 28 -4.91 16.59 -14.50
CA TYR A 28 -4.64 16.94 -13.09
C TYR A 28 -3.45 16.16 -12.52
N PHE A 29 -2.85 16.74 -11.52
CA PHE A 29 -1.88 16.12 -10.65
C PHE A 29 -2.38 16.19 -9.21
N MET A 30 -2.51 15.05 -8.55
CA MET A 30 -2.97 14.95 -7.17
C MET A 30 -1.81 14.55 -6.27
N ASP A 31 -1.36 15.49 -5.41
CA ASP A 31 -0.30 15.23 -4.43
C ASP A 31 -0.86 14.44 -3.24
N MET A 32 -1.00 13.13 -3.45
CA MET A 32 -1.38 12.18 -2.41
C MET A 32 -0.21 11.28 -2.03
N SER A 33 -0.06 11.03 -0.74
CA SER A 33 0.73 9.90 -0.27
C SER A 33 -0.20 8.70 -0.11
N TYR A 34 0.10 7.63 -0.84
CA TYR A 34 -0.62 6.37 -0.68
C TYR A 34 0.07 5.49 0.34
N ASP A 35 -0.73 4.74 1.08
CA ASP A 35 -0.20 3.67 1.91
C ASP A 35 0.51 2.64 1.00
N ILE A 36 1.79 2.45 1.26
CA ILE A 36 2.61 1.54 0.46
C ILE A 36 2.10 0.09 0.55
N TYR A 37 1.45 -0.27 1.64
CA TYR A 37 0.96 -1.64 1.88
C TYR A 37 -0.20 -2.05 0.96
N ILE A 38 -0.91 -1.09 0.35
CA ILE A 38 -1.93 -1.40 -0.66
C ILE A 38 -1.34 -1.75 -2.02
N LYS A 39 -0.06 -1.44 -2.25
CA LYS A 39 0.60 -1.68 -3.54
C LYS A 39 0.90 -3.17 -3.74
N PRO A 40 0.61 -3.74 -4.93
CA PRO A 40 0.65 -5.18 -5.16
C PRO A 40 1.94 -5.85 -4.74
N VAL A 41 3.10 -5.30 -5.12
CA VAL A 41 4.42 -5.87 -4.80
C VAL A 41 4.67 -5.91 -3.29
N ILE A 42 4.34 -4.85 -2.58
CA ILE A 42 4.55 -4.76 -1.13
C ILE A 42 3.58 -5.70 -0.41
N ARG A 43 2.30 -5.68 -0.83
CA ARG A 43 1.29 -6.58 -0.28
C ARG A 43 1.67 -8.05 -0.48
N TYR A 44 2.22 -8.40 -1.65
CA TYR A 44 2.70 -9.74 -1.95
C TYR A 44 3.74 -10.20 -0.93
N VAL A 45 4.79 -9.39 -0.73
CA VAL A 45 5.87 -9.70 0.23
C VAL A 45 5.35 -9.77 1.67
N CYS A 46 4.55 -8.80 2.09
CA CYS A 46 3.97 -8.82 3.45
C CYS A 46 3.09 -10.06 3.67
N SER A 47 2.31 -10.47 2.65
CA SER A 47 1.48 -11.68 2.74
C SER A 47 2.31 -12.97 2.81
N ILE A 48 3.49 -13.03 2.17
CA ILE A 48 4.45 -14.13 2.34
C ILE A 48 4.87 -14.26 3.82
N PHE A 49 5.29 -13.16 4.44
CA PHE A 49 5.67 -13.18 5.86
C PHE A 49 4.50 -13.59 6.75
N ASN A 50 3.31 -13.04 6.51
CA ASN A 50 2.11 -13.39 7.27
C ASN A 50 1.77 -14.87 7.13
N ALA A 51 1.78 -15.42 5.92
CA ALA A 51 1.51 -16.84 5.69
C ALA A 51 2.46 -17.74 6.48
N VAL A 52 3.77 -17.43 6.50
CA VAL A 52 4.77 -18.21 7.23
C VAL A 52 4.65 -18.03 8.74
N LEU A 53 4.42 -16.81 9.22
CA LEU A 53 4.35 -16.47 10.66
C LEU A 53 3.03 -16.91 11.28
N ASN A 54 1.90 -16.81 10.58
CA ASN A 54 0.57 -17.17 11.06
C ASN A 54 0.27 -18.68 10.89
N GLY A 55 1.18 -19.46 10.35
CA GLY A 55 1.01 -20.91 10.21
C GLY A 55 0.03 -21.30 9.12
N TRP A 56 0.13 -20.71 7.93
CA TRP A 56 -0.61 -21.07 6.72
C TRP A 56 -2.12 -20.83 6.82
N GLN A 57 -2.51 -19.63 7.22
CA GLN A 57 -3.93 -19.27 7.17
C GLN A 57 -4.35 -19.09 5.71
N LYS A 58 -5.57 -19.56 5.38
CA LYS A 58 -6.11 -19.47 4.01
C LYS A 58 -6.14 -18.04 3.48
N ASP A 59 -6.49 -17.08 4.34
CA ASP A 59 -6.62 -15.67 3.95
C ASP A 59 -5.25 -15.07 3.57
N ASP A 60 -4.17 -15.48 4.26
CA ASP A 60 -2.80 -15.04 3.93
C ASP A 60 -2.35 -15.60 2.57
N LEU A 61 -2.63 -16.88 2.28
CA LEU A 61 -2.30 -17.49 0.97
C LEU A 61 -3.12 -16.89 -0.16
N LEU A 62 -4.42 -16.70 0.05
CA LEU A 62 -5.29 -16.03 -0.92
C LEU A 62 -4.86 -14.57 -1.15
N ALA A 63 -4.39 -13.87 -0.10
CA ALA A 63 -3.87 -12.52 -0.24
C ALA A 63 -2.63 -12.46 -1.15
N ILE A 64 -1.74 -13.47 -1.12
CA ILE A 64 -0.62 -13.59 -2.06
C ILE A 64 -1.14 -13.75 -3.48
N LEU A 65 -2.02 -14.74 -3.70
CA LEU A 65 -2.54 -15.10 -5.03
C LEU A 65 -3.31 -13.95 -5.70
N LYS A 66 -4.09 -13.20 -4.92
CA LYS A 66 -4.96 -12.11 -5.41
C LYS A 66 -4.24 -10.77 -5.64
N THR A 67 -2.93 -10.70 -5.51
CA THR A 67 -2.16 -9.48 -5.83
C THR A 67 -2.01 -9.23 -7.33
N GLY A 68 -2.30 -10.23 -8.17
CA GLY A 68 -2.03 -10.22 -9.61
C GLY A 68 -0.56 -10.47 -9.96
N LEU A 69 0.28 -10.82 -8.97
CA LEU A 69 1.70 -11.18 -9.16
C LEU A 69 1.94 -12.71 -9.10
N SER A 70 0.88 -13.48 -9.02
CA SER A 70 0.92 -14.93 -9.17
C SER A 70 0.98 -15.30 -10.66
N ASN A 71 1.73 -16.35 -11.00
CA ASN A 71 1.77 -16.92 -12.35
C ASN A 71 0.62 -17.89 -12.64
N ASN A 72 -0.39 -17.91 -11.77
CA ASN A 72 -1.61 -18.68 -11.97
C ASN A 72 -2.68 -17.81 -12.65
N SER A 73 -3.54 -18.42 -13.47
CA SER A 73 -4.66 -17.73 -14.08
C SER A 73 -5.76 -17.43 -13.04
N ASP A 74 -6.65 -16.48 -13.36
CA ASP A 74 -7.79 -16.14 -12.48
C ASP A 74 -8.72 -17.34 -12.29
N GLU A 75 -8.84 -18.21 -13.28
CA GLU A 75 -9.62 -19.46 -13.22
C GLU A 75 -8.98 -20.45 -12.24
N GLU A 76 -7.66 -20.63 -12.32
CA GLU A 76 -6.90 -21.51 -11.42
C GLU A 76 -7.00 -21.00 -9.97
N ILE A 77 -6.85 -19.69 -9.76
CA ILE A 77 -6.98 -19.07 -8.44
C ILE A 77 -8.40 -19.24 -7.90
N SER A 78 -9.41 -19.08 -8.75
CA SER A 78 -10.83 -19.28 -8.36
C SER A 78 -11.12 -20.73 -7.98
N ALA A 79 -10.59 -21.71 -8.73
CA ALA A 79 -10.71 -23.12 -8.41
C ALA A 79 -10.04 -23.46 -7.08
N PHE A 80 -8.83 -22.91 -6.82
CA PHE A 80 -8.13 -23.06 -5.56
C PHE A 80 -8.92 -22.44 -4.40
N GLU A 81 -9.39 -21.19 -4.55
CA GLU A 81 -10.19 -20.50 -3.54
C GLU A 81 -11.45 -21.29 -3.19
N ASN A 82 -12.22 -21.72 -4.20
CA ASN A 82 -13.41 -22.54 -3.99
C ASN A 82 -13.09 -23.79 -3.19
N TYR A 83 -12.07 -24.55 -3.60
CA TYR A 83 -11.66 -25.77 -2.89
C TYR A 83 -11.30 -25.51 -1.42
N VAL A 84 -10.49 -24.45 -1.17
CA VAL A 84 -10.05 -24.08 0.17
C VAL A 84 -11.22 -23.70 1.07
N TYR A 85 -12.23 -23.02 0.54
CA TYR A 85 -13.44 -22.67 1.31
C TYR A 85 -14.36 -23.86 1.53
N VAL A 86 -14.61 -24.67 0.50
CA VAL A 86 -15.49 -25.87 0.60
C VAL A 86 -14.95 -26.84 1.65
N TRP A 87 -13.65 -27.08 1.66
CA TRP A 87 -13.01 -28.03 2.58
C TRP A 87 -12.36 -27.37 3.81
N ASN A 88 -12.56 -26.07 4.00
CA ASN A 88 -11.99 -25.28 5.10
C ASN A 88 -10.51 -25.57 5.33
N ILE A 89 -9.72 -25.58 4.26
CA ILE A 89 -8.29 -25.88 4.30
C ILE A 89 -7.55 -24.77 5.04
N ASN A 90 -6.77 -25.14 6.06
CA ASN A 90 -5.93 -24.23 6.84
C ASN A 90 -4.69 -24.97 7.34
N GLY A 91 -3.65 -24.24 7.70
CA GLY A 91 -2.47 -24.75 8.35
C GLY A 91 -1.71 -25.77 7.52
N SER A 92 -1.25 -26.85 8.16
CA SER A 92 -0.48 -27.92 7.52
C SER A 92 -1.27 -28.71 6.46
N ALA A 93 -2.59 -28.52 6.37
CA ALA A 93 -3.40 -29.18 5.33
C ALA A 93 -3.00 -28.70 3.92
N PHE A 94 -2.47 -27.50 3.77
CA PHE A 94 -1.93 -27.03 2.49
C PHE A 94 -0.70 -27.79 2.00
N LEU A 95 -0.01 -28.50 2.87
CA LEU A 95 1.16 -29.32 2.52
C LEU A 95 0.76 -30.71 1.99
N ARG A 96 -0.50 -31.09 2.12
CA ARG A 96 -1.04 -32.36 1.64
C ARG A 96 -1.71 -32.18 0.28
N PRO A 97 -1.68 -33.19 -0.61
CA PRO A 97 -2.42 -33.16 -1.86
C PRO A 97 -3.92 -32.90 -1.64
N PHE A 98 -4.53 -32.20 -2.57
CA PHE A 98 -5.98 -32.05 -2.61
C PHE A 98 -6.57 -33.26 -3.35
N GLU A 99 -7.46 -34.01 -2.69
CA GLU A 99 -8.00 -35.27 -3.20
C GLU A 99 -9.54 -35.32 -3.19
N ASN A 100 -10.16 -34.37 -2.47
CA ASN A 100 -11.62 -34.33 -2.31
C ASN A 100 -12.32 -33.71 -3.53
N ASN A 101 -13.61 -33.98 -3.69
CA ASN A 101 -14.40 -33.37 -4.75
C ASN A 101 -14.53 -31.85 -4.55
N PRO A 102 -14.18 -31.01 -5.53
CA PRO A 102 -14.26 -29.54 -5.41
C PRO A 102 -15.65 -29.00 -5.08
N ASN A 103 -16.70 -29.74 -5.43
CA ASN A 103 -18.10 -29.35 -5.23
C ASN A 103 -18.74 -29.92 -3.94
N GLY A 104 -17.94 -30.51 -3.03
CA GLY A 104 -18.38 -30.96 -1.71
C GLY A 104 -18.41 -32.48 -1.55
N TYR A 105 -19.28 -32.97 -0.68
CA TYR A 105 -19.31 -34.36 -0.22
C TYR A 105 -19.94 -35.33 -1.26
N SER A 106 -19.48 -35.33 -2.48
CA SER A 106 -19.89 -36.26 -3.51
C SER A 106 -18.78 -37.27 -3.80
N ASP A 107 -19.09 -38.56 -3.72
CA ASP A 107 -18.15 -39.63 -4.12
C ASP A 107 -18.03 -39.77 -5.65
N LYS A 108 -18.92 -39.12 -6.39
CA LYS A 108 -18.91 -39.16 -7.87
C LYS A 108 -18.25 -37.91 -8.40
N PHE A 109 -17.15 -38.12 -9.11
CA PHE A 109 -16.45 -37.06 -9.84
C PHE A 109 -16.97 -36.98 -11.27
N THR A 110 -17.26 -35.76 -11.70
CA THR A 110 -17.48 -35.44 -13.10
C THR A 110 -16.15 -35.04 -13.76
N GLN A 111 -16.11 -34.96 -15.10
CA GLN A 111 -14.93 -34.47 -15.82
C GLN A 111 -14.54 -33.04 -15.37
N SER A 112 -15.53 -32.18 -15.15
CA SER A 112 -15.32 -30.81 -14.66
C SER A 112 -14.72 -30.78 -13.24
N ASP A 113 -15.10 -31.72 -12.36
CA ASP A 113 -14.56 -31.82 -11.00
C ASP A 113 -13.07 -32.19 -11.04
N PHE A 114 -12.65 -33.09 -11.92
CA PHE A 114 -11.24 -33.44 -12.10
C PHE A 114 -10.42 -32.24 -12.63
N GLU A 115 -10.97 -31.48 -13.58
CA GLU A 115 -10.32 -30.27 -14.11
C GLU A 115 -10.14 -29.21 -13.04
N GLN A 116 -11.19 -28.93 -12.25
CA GLN A 116 -11.14 -27.97 -11.13
C GLN A 116 -10.17 -28.41 -10.03
N LEU A 117 -10.18 -29.71 -9.67
CA LEU A 117 -9.24 -30.26 -8.71
C LEU A 117 -7.79 -30.15 -9.21
N GLY A 118 -7.56 -30.42 -10.49
CA GLY A 118 -6.25 -30.28 -11.13
C GLY A 118 -5.75 -28.84 -11.08
N MET A 119 -6.61 -27.85 -11.34
CA MET A 119 -6.30 -26.44 -11.24
C MET A 119 -5.96 -26.03 -9.78
N ALA A 120 -6.80 -26.45 -8.83
CA ALA A 120 -6.58 -26.14 -7.42
C ALA A 120 -5.27 -26.76 -6.89
N GLU A 121 -4.97 -28.00 -7.25
CA GLU A 121 -3.73 -28.70 -6.88
C GLU A 121 -2.49 -28.08 -7.52
N LYS A 122 -2.59 -27.60 -8.77
CA LYS A 122 -1.52 -26.85 -9.43
C LYS A 122 -1.16 -25.59 -8.67
N VAL A 123 -2.17 -24.80 -8.28
CA VAL A 123 -1.97 -23.56 -7.48
C VAL A 123 -1.39 -23.91 -6.11
N ARG A 124 -1.91 -24.93 -5.44
CA ARG A 124 -1.37 -25.38 -4.16
C ARG A 124 0.13 -25.68 -4.26
N LYS A 125 0.53 -26.45 -5.24
CA LYS A 125 1.96 -26.80 -5.45
C LYS A 125 2.81 -25.59 -5.76
N SER A 126 2.31 -24.65 -6.57
CA SER A 126 3.06 -23.46 -6.97
C SER A 126 3.37 -22.52 -5.82
N ILE A 127 2.60 -22.57 -4.72
CA ILE A 127 2.78 -21.65 -3.59
C ILE A 127 3.22 -22.34 -2.30
N ALA A 128 2.63 -23.50 -1.96
CA ALA A 128 2.85 -24.14 -0.66
C ALA A 128 4.27 -24.72 -0.52
N HIS A 129 4.82 -25.33 -1.59
CA HIS A 129 6.17 -25.89 -1.53
C HIS A 129 7.26 -24.82 -1.40
N PRO A 130 7.33 -23.78 -2.26
CA PRO A 130 8.33 -22.72 -2.14
C PRO A 130 8.28 -22.00 -0.77
N LEU A 131 7.08 -21.77 -0.24
CA LEU A 131 6.92 -21.14 1.07
C LEU A 131 7.37 -22.08 2.22
N GLN A 132 7.14 -23.38 2.10
CA GLN A 132 7.61 -24.36 3.10
C GLN A 132 9.14 -24.44 3.10
N ASP A 133 9.76 -24.51 1.95
CA ASP A 133 11.22 -24.51 1.80
C ASP A 133 11.83 -23.23 2.38
N PHE A 134 11.23 -22.09 2.12
CA PHE A 134 11.62 -20.82 2.73
C PHE A 134 11.53 -20.87 4.26
N LYS A 135 10.42 -21.38 4.82
CA LYS A 135 10.22 -21.51 6.27
C LYS A 135 11.25 -22.43 6.94
N GLU A 136 11.59 -23.53 6.28
CA GLU A 136 12.54 -24.50 6.81
C GLU A 136 13.97 -23.96 6.83
N ASN A 137 14.35 -23.24 5.77
CA ASN A 137 15.70 -22.72 5.59
C ASN A 137 16.01 -21.45 6.41
N ILE A 138 15.02 -20.83 7.04
CA ILE A 138 15.17 -19.52 7.68
C ILE A 138 15.65 -19.60 9.15
N LYS A 139 15.67 -20.80 9.74
CA LYS A 139 16.06 -20.97 11.15
C LYS A 139 17.52 -20.60 11.39
N ASP A 140 17.75 -19.87 12.48
CA ASP A 140 19.09 -19.43 12.94
C ASP A 140 19.90 -18.63 11.91
N LYS A 141 19.21 -17.95 10.98
CA LYS A 141 19.81 -17.15 9.93
C LYS A 141 20.07 -15.71 10.35
N THR A 142 21.04 -15.09 9.72
CA THR A 142 21.32 -13.66 9.82
C THR A 142 20.34 -12.85 8.96
N GLY A 143 20.23 -11.55 9.22
CA GLY A 143 19.37 -10.67 8.41
C GLY A 143 19.72 -10.70 6.93
N LYS A 144 21.00 -10.80 6.58
CA LYS A 144 21.47 -10.94 5.20
C LYS A 144 21.00 -12.25 4.58
N GLU A 145 21.20 -13.37 5.26
CA GLU A 145 20.77 -14.69 4.77
C GLU A 145 19.24 -14.78 4.59
N ILE A 146 18.47 -14.14 5.52
CA ILE A 146 17.00 -14.05 5.38
C ILE A 146 16.61 -13.26 4.13
N THR A 147 17.30 -12.14 3.86
CA THR A 147 17.08 -11.34 2.66
C THR A 147 17.39 -12.11 1.39
N GLU A 148 18.50 -12.86 1.35
CA GLU A 148 18.88 -13.70 0.21
C GLU A 148 17.87 -14.82 -0.02
N LEU A 149 17.38 -15.47 1.03
CA LEU A 149 16.33 -16.49 0.94
C LEU A 149 15.01 -15.89 0.43
N LEU A 150 14.62 -14.70 0.90
CA LEU A 150 13.44 -14.00 0.41
C LEU A 150 13.58 -13.66 -1.08
N TYR A 151 14.72 -13.12 -1.49
CA TYR A 151 14.97 -12.79 -2.89
C TYR A 151 14.90 -14.03 -3.78
N ASN A 152 15.54 -15.14 -3.36
CA ASN A 152 15.49 -16.42 -4.08
C ASN A 152 14.06 -16.95 -4.20
N LEU A 153 13.26 -16.85 -3.13
CA LEU A 153 11.83 -17.20 -3.16
C LEU A 153 11.06 -16.34 -4.18
N LEU A 154 11.29 -15.03 -4.22
CA LEU A 154 10.64 -14.14 -5.20
C LEU A 154 11.04 -14.49 -6.64
N CYS A 155 12.28 -14.92 -6.87
CA CYS A 155 12.75 -15.44 -8.17
C CYS A 155 12.09 -16.77 -8.52
N GLU A 156 12.00 -17.71 -7.59
CA GLU A 156 11.35 -19.02 -7.79
C GLU A 156 9.86 -18.84 -8.11
N LEU A 157 9.18 -17.96 -7.41
CA LEU A 157 7.79 -17.59 -7.66
C LEU A 157 7.62 -16.74 -8.94
N LYS A 158 8.70 -16.41 -9.65
CA LYS A 158 8.73 -15.63 -10.90
C LYS A 158 8.00 -14.27 -10.78
N VAL A 159 8.18 -13.59 -9.66
CA VAL A 159 7.51 -12.31 -9.40
C VAL A 159 7.95 -11.23 -10.39
N THR A 160 9.20 -11.24 -10.82
CA THR A 160 9.71 -10.31 -11.85
C THR A 160 9.02 -10.49 -13.20
N ASP A 161 8.73 -11.73 -13.59
CA ASP A 161 8.00 -12.03 -14.83
C ASP A 161 6.55 -11.54 -14.73
N ALA A 162 5.92 -11.75 -13.57
CA ALA A 162 4.56 -11.27 -13.29
C ALA A 162 4.49 -9.73 -13.32
N ILE A 163 5.49 -9.03 -12.77
CA ILE A 163 5.59 -7.56 -12.84
C ILE A 163 5.74 -7.09 -14.28
N SER A 164 6.58 -7.76 -15.07
CA SER A 164 6.77 -7.45 -16.51
C SER A 164 5.46 -7.63 -17.28
N ASN A 165 4.77 -8.74 -17.06
CA ASN A 165 3.47 -8.99 -17.68
C ASN A 165 2.41 -7.95 -17.27
N MET A 166 2.39 -7.56 -16.01
CA MET A 166 1.51 -6.49 -15.50
C MET A 166 1.85 -5.15 -16.16
N TYR A 167 3.12 -4.81 -16.29
CA TYR A 167 3.59 -3.62 -16.98
C TYR A 167 3.10 -3.57 -18.42
N ASP A 168 3.25 -4.67 -19.17
CA ASP A 168 2.85 -4.75 -20.58
C ASP A 168 1.33 -4.64 -20.74
N LYS A 169 0.55 -5.30 -19.89
CA LYS A 169 -0.92 -5.18 -19.85
C LYS A 169 -1.37 -3.75 -19.57
N LEU A 170 -0.79 -3.08 -18.59
CA LEU A 170 -1.12 -1.68 -18.25
C LEU A 170 -0.75 -0.73 -19.38
N LYS A 171 0.40 -0.94 -20.01
CA LYS A 171 0.88 -0.15 -21.16
C LYS A 171 -0.04 -0.32 -22.37
N ALA A 172 -0.45 -1.54 -22.68
CA ALA A 172 -1.40 -1.83 -23.76
C ALA A 172 -2.75 -1.15 -23.57
N ASN A 173 -3.20 -1.01 -22.31
CA ASN A 173 -4.42 -0.31 -21.92
C ASN A 173 -4.24 1.22 -21.76
N GLY A 174 -3.12 1.80 -22.23
CA GLY A 174 -2.85 3.24 -22.14
C GLY A 174 -2.48 3.76 -20.75
N LYS A 175 -2.38 2.88 -19.73
CA LYS A 175 -2.10 3.24 -18.33
C LYS A 175 -0.59 3.32 -18.05
N ILE A 176 0.15 4.09 -18.85
CA ILE A 176 1.63 4.13 -18.84
C ILE A 176 2.21 4.52 -17.47
N ALA A 177 1.57 5.45 -16.75
CA ALA A 177 2.04 5.88 -15.44
C ALA A 177 1.94 4.75 -14.40
N GLN A 178 0.82 4.02 -14.39
CA GLN A 178 0.63 2.86 -13.51
C GLN A 178 1.59 1.72 -13.88
N ALA A 179 1.89 1.54 -15.17
CA ALA A 179 2.89 0.58 -15.61
C ALA A 179 4.29 0.92 -15.06
N LYS A 180 4.75 2.16 -15.21
CA LYS A 180 6.04 2.62 -14.66
C LYS A 180 6.10 2.54 -13.13
N GLU A 181 4.98 2.74 -12.46
CA GLU A 181 4.88 2.60 -11.01
C GLU A 181 5.24 1.20 -10.53
N GLN A 182 4.84 0.13 -11.26
CA GLN A 182 5.17 -1.25 -10.86
C GLN A 182 6.68 -1.49 -10.81
N ILE A 183 7.43 -0.99 -11.80
CA ILE A 183 8.89 -1.10 -11.80
C ILE A 183 9.50 -0.27 -10.67
N ARG A 184 8.98 0.94 -10.43
CA ARG A 184 9.45 1.79 -9.34
C ARG A 184 9.23 1.15 -7.98
N LEU A 185 8.09 0.50 -7.76
CA LEU A 185 7.78 -0.24 -6.54
C LEU A 185 8.72 -1.42 -6.31
N TRP A 186 9.05 -2.16 -7.37
CA TRP A 186 10.03 -3.23 -7.29
C TRP A 186 11.42 -2.70 -6.88
N ASN A 187 11.90 -1.65 -7.54
CA ASN A 187 13.19 -1.03 -7.20
C ASN A 187 13.20 -0.47 -5.77
N LEU A 188 12.09 0.09 -5.33
CA LEU A 188 11.92 0.59 -3.96
C LEU A 188 11.98 -0.54 -2.93
N LEU A 189 11.34 -1.68 -3.21
CA LEU A 189 11.43 -2.87 -2.38
C LEU A 189 12.88 -3.37 -2.31
N MET A 190 13.57 -3.51 -3.45
CA MET A 190 14.98 -3.95 -3.46
C MET A 190 15.87 -3.00 -2.65
N GLY A 191 15.75 -1.69 -2.84
CA GLY A 191 16.49 -0.71 -2.04
C GLY A 191 16.16 -0.76 -0.55
N THR A 192 14.92 -1.13 -0.17
CA THR A 192 14.53 -1.32 1.22
C THR A 192 15.16 -2.59 1.81
N LEU A 193 15.24 -3.66 1.04
CA LEU A 193 15.91 -4.89 1.44
C LEU A 193 17.42 -4.64 1.65
N ASP A 194 18.09 -3.91 0.73
CA ASP A 194 19.50 -3.54 0.86
C ASP A 194 19.74 -2.72 2.14
N GLN A 195 18.87 -1.76 2.44
CA GLN A 195 18.96 -0.98 3.67
C GLN A 195 18.72 -1.82 4.93
N THR A 196 17.83 -2.82 4.86
CA THR A 196 17.60 -3.75 5.97
C THR A 196 18.85 -4.61 6.22
N VAL A 197 19.53 -5.04 5.16
CA VAL A 197 20.82 -5.73 5.25
C VAL A 197 21.91 -4.83 5.85
N ALA A 198 21.96 -3.55 5.46
CA ALA A 198 22.95 -2.61 6.02
C ALA A 198 22.80 -2.42 7.54
N VAL A 199 21.56 -2.52 8.06
CA VAL A 199 21.28 -2.32 9.51
C VAL A 199 21.36 -3.62 10.30
N ALA A 200 20.88 -4.73 9.76
CA ALA A 200 20.69 -5.98 10.49
C ALA A 200 21.35 -7.20 9.83
N GLY A 201 22.16 -6.99 8.78
CA GLY A 201 22.70 -8.07 7.96
C GLY A 201 23.51 -9.11 8.74
N ASP A 202 24.35 -8.67 9.64
CA ASP A 202 25.23 -9.55 10.43
C ASP A 202 24.57 -10.11 11.71
N LEU A 203 23.36 -9.63 12.03
CA LEU A 203 22.66 -10.03 13.25
C LEU A 203 21.84 -11.30 12.99
N LYS A 204 21.96 -12.29 13.90
CA LYS A 204 21.02 -13.40 13.95
C LYS A 204 19.70 -12.92 14.54
N ILE A 205 18.66 -12.92 13.75
CA ILE A 205 17.34 -12.44 14.14
C ILE A 205 16.24 -13.42 13.72
N SER A 206 15.14 -13.43 14.47
CA SER A 206 13.99 -14.23 14.09
C SER A 206 13.28 -13.65 12.87
N LEU A 207 12.58 -14.49 12.11
CA LEU A 207 11.77 -14.05 10.97
C LEU A 207 10.77 -12.95 11.37
N LYS A 208 10.14 -13.07 12.53
CA LYS A 208 9.22 -12.06 13.07
C LYS A 208 9.93 -10.70 13.22
N ARG A 209 11.11 -10.71 13.85
CA ARG A 209 11.87 -9.47 14.05
C ARG A 209 12.37 -8.87 12.75
N TYR A 210 12.77 -9.70 11.80
CA TYR A 210 13.12 -9.25 10.45
C TYR A 210 11.93 -8.55 9.78
N PHE A 211 10.75 -9.16 9.84
CA PHE A 211 9.54 -8.59 9.25
C PHE A 211 9.11 -7.29 9.92
N GLU A 212 9.25 -7.18 11.25
CA GLU A 212 9.01 -5.93 11.98
C GLU A 212 9.94 -4.79 11.49
N LEU A 213 11.23 -5.07 11.32
CA LEU A 213 12.20 -4.09 10.81
C LEU A 213 11.88 -3.68 9.36
N LEU A 214 11.60 -4.66 8.50
CA LEU A 214 11.21 -4.41 7.12
C LEU A 214 9.92 -3.58 7.05
N SER A 215 8.91 -3.93 7.84
CA SER A 215 7.64 -3.20 7.92
C SER A 215 7.82 -1.77 8.39
N LEU A 216 8.65 -1.54 9.41
CA LEU A 216 8.97 -0.19 9.88
C LEU A 216 9.62 0.65 8.77
N ARG A 217 10.54 0.06 7.99
CA ARG A 217 11.16 0.75 6.86
C ARG A 217 10.16 1.04 5.74
N LEU A 218 9.31 0.07 5.41
CA LEU A 218 8.26 0.25 4.40
C LEU A 218 7.27 1.35 4.80
N SER A 219 6.84 1.40 6.07
CA SER A 219 5.90 2.43 6.55
C SER A 219 6.47 3.85 6.49
N ALA A 220 7.79 3.99 6.56
CA ALA A 220 8.46 5.29 6.43
C ALA A 220 8.57 5.77 4.97
N LEU A 221 8.26 4.90 3.98
CA LEU A 221 8.33 5.26 2.57
C LEU A 221 7.04 5.96 2.14
N GLN A 222 7.19 7.15 1.59
CA GLN A 222 6.09 7.88 0.96
C GLN A 222 6.22 7.75 -0.56
N ILE A 223 5.20 7.21 -1.20
CA ILE A 223 5.11 7.21 -2.66
C ILE A 223 4.38 8.49 -3.06
N ALA A 224 5.13 9.47 -3.53
CA ALA A 224 4.58 10.63 -4.18
C ALA A 224 4.41 10.36 -5.67
N ASP A 225 3.27 10.73 -6.23
CA ASP A 225 3.10 10.76 -7.67
C ASP A 225 3.97 11.86 -8.29
N ILE A 226 4.48 11.61 -9.49
CA ILE A 226 5.23 12.61 -10.25
C ILE A 226 4.25 13.30 -11.19
N PRO A 227 4.24 14.65 -11.25
CA PRO A 227 3.40 15.38 -12.18
C PRO A 227 3.59 14.87 -13.63
N ARG A 228 2.49 14.56 -14.30
CA ARG A 228 2.52 13.97 -15.65
C ARG A 228 2.74 15.01 -16.74
N THR A 229 2.29 16.25 -16.51
CA THR A 229 2.37 17.36 -17.45
C THR A 229 2.56 18.67 -16.70
N VAL A 230 3.18 19.65 -17.37
CA VAL A 230 3.33 21.00 -16.85
C VAL A 230 1.97 21.72 -16.84
N ASP A 231 1.05 21.31 -17.70
CA ASP A 231 -0.26 21.92 -17.91
C ASP A 231 -1.38 21.03 -17.34
N SER A 232 -1.46 21.01 -16.01
CA SER A 232 -2.42 20.21 -15.25
C SER A 232 -2.91 20.98 -14.02
N VAL A 233 -4.14 20.72 -13.57
CA VAL A 233 -4.64 21.22 -12.28
C VAL A 233 -3.84 20.59 -11.15
N SER A 234 -3.30 21.41 -10.25
CA SER A 234 -2.59 20.95 -9.06
C SER A 234 -3.60 20.73 -7.94
N VAL A 235 -3.66 19.51 -7.42
CA VAL A 235 -4.58 19.13 -6.33
C VAL A 235 -3.78 18.64 -5.15
N GLY A 236 -4.04 19.15 -3.94
CA GLY A 236 -3.33 18.67 -2.76
C GLY A 236 -3.76 19.34 -1.46
N THR A 237 -3.05 19.01 -0.38
CA THR A 237 -3.30 19.60 0.93
C THR A 237 -2.64 20.96 1.07
N ALA A 238 -3.22 21.84 1.89
CA ALA A 238 -2.69 23.18 2.19
C ALA A 238 -1.24 23.16 2.67
N THR A 239 -0.81 22.09 3.34
CA THR A 239 0.55 21.90 3.86
C THR A 239 1.58 21.47 2.82
N ARG A 240 1.16 20.82 1.72
CA ARG A 240 2.05 20.19 0.73
C ARG A 240 2.11 20.93 -0.60
N VAL A 241 0.99 21.52 -1.03
CA VAL A 241 0.91 22.22 -2.31
C VAL A 241 1.86 23.42 -2.29
N ARG A 242 2.76 23.45 -3.27
CA ARG A 242 3.61 24.62 -3.54
C ARG A 242 2.87 25.52 -4.50
N LEU A 243 2.32 26.61 -3.97
CA LEU A 243 1.60 27.61 -4.74
C LEU A 243 2.58 28.62 -5.33
N ASN A 244 2.59 28.75 -6.64
CA ASN A 244 3.46 29.64 -7.40
C ASN A 244 2.63 30.61 -8.26
N ASN A 245 1.81 31.46 -7.61
CA ASN A 245 1.05 32.51 -8.28
C ASN A 245 -0.01 31.97 -9.28
N GLU A 246 -0.75 30.92 -8.88
CA GLU A 246 -1.87 30.36 -9.62
C GLU A 246 -2.91 31.46 -9.92
N LYS A 247 -3.55 31.40 -11.11
CA LYS A 247 -4.61 32.34 -11.48
C LYS A 247 -5.87 32.09 -10.68
N ALA A 248 -6.21 30.82 -10.47
CA ALA A 248 -7.42 30.43 -9.74
C ALA A 248 -7.11 29.35 -8.70
N VAL A 249 -7.65 29.51 -7.49
CA VAL A 249 -7.57 28.52 -6.42
C VAL A 249 -8.97 28.14 -5.97
N PHE A 250 -9.22 26.84 -5.88
CA PHE A 250 -10.42 26.25 -5.32
C PHE A 250 -10.10 25.70 -3.94
N LEU A 251 -10.58 26.36 -2.89
CA LEU A 251 -10.52 25.86 -1.51
C LEU A 251 -11.77 25.01 -1.25
N ILE A 252 -11.58 23.72 -1.03
CA ILE A 252 -12.68 22.79 -0.78
C ILE A 252 -12.67 22.28 0.66
N GLY A 253 -13.87 22.04 1.21
CA GLY A 253 -14.02 21.53 2.57
C GLY A 253 -13.73 22.58 3.67
N CYS A 254 -14.02 23.83 3.42
CA CYS A 254 -13.86 24.92 4.39
C CYS A 254 -14.98 24.89 5.43
N ILE A 255 -14.90 23.96 6.38
CA ILE A 255 -15.88 23.77 7.44
C ILE A 255 -15.21 24.11 8.77
N ASP A 256 -15.96 24.70 9.67
CA ASP A 256 -15.50 25.02 11.02
C ASP A 256 -14.91 23.77 11.71
N GLY A 257 -13.74 23.92 12.29
CA GLY A 257 -12.99 22.84 12.92
C GLY A 257 -12.29 21.84 11.97
N VAL A 258 -12.54 21.93 10.65
CA VAL A 258 -11.88 21.10 9.64
C VAL A 258 -10.81 21.89 8.88
N PHE A 259 -11.14 23.09 8.41
CA PHE A 259 -10.16 23.98 7.80
C PHE A 259 -10.51 25.45 8.06
N PRO A 260 -9.72 26.18 8.86
CA PRO A 260 -8.54 25.70 9.64
C PRO A 260 -8.93 24.63 10.65
N ALA A 261 -8.06 23.64 10.87
CA ALA A 261 -8.26 22.63 11.88
C ALA A 261 -8.07 23.24 13.28
N VAL A 262 -8.86 22.78 14.25
CA VAL A 262 -8.67 23.14 15.65
C VAL A 262 -7.84 22.05 16.32
N PRO A 263 -6.54 22.30 16.60
CA PRO A 263 -5.71 21.33 17.29
C PRO A 263 -6.26 21.08 18.70
N SER A 264 -6.49 19.83 19.03
CA SER A 264 -6.82 19.42 20.39
C SER A 264 -5.60 18.79 21.05
N ALA A 265 -5.39 19.08 22.32
CA ALA A 265 -4.43 18.33 23.14
C ALA A 265 -4.96 16.91 23.36
N SER A 266 -4.81 16.04 22.35
CA SER A 266 -5.16 14.63 22.40
C SER A 266 -3.90 13.83 22.69
N GLY A 267 -3.62 13.55 23.94
CA GLY A 267 -2.45 12.80 24.35
C GLY A 267 -2.46 12.42 25.82
N LEU A 268 -1.36 11.83 26.27
CA LEU A 268 -1.16 11.45 27.67
C LEU A 268 -1.07 12.67 28.60
N PHE A 269 -0.63 13.82 28.06
CA PHE A 269 -0.40 15.04 28.82
C PHE A 269 -1.42 16.12 28.43
N SER A 270 -1.90 16.87 29.42
CA SER A 270 -2.68 18.08 29.19
C SER A 270 -1.81 19.20 28.56
N ALA A 271 -2.44 20.22 27.97
CA ALA A 271 -1.72 21.37 27.40
C ALA A 271 -0.79 22.05 28.40
N TYR A 272 -1.21 22.13 29.66
CA TYR A 272 -0.42 22.74 30.74
C TYR A 272 0.81 21.89 31.11
N GLU A 273 0.64 20.56 31.20
CA GLU A 273 1.74 19.62 31.45
C GLU A 273 2.74 19.64 30.31
N LEU A 274 2.26 19.63 29.07
CA LEU A 274 3.09 19.70 27.84
C LEU A 274 3.95 20.99 27.88
N LYS A 275 3.34 22.12 28.14
CA LYS A 275 4.04 23.42 28.28
C LYS A 275 5.12 23.38 29.36
N THR A 276 4.82 22.74 30.49
CA THR A 276 5.78 22.60 31.58
C THR A 276 6.95 21.68 31.19
N LEU A 277 6.68 20.59 30.45
CA LEU A 277 7.71 19.66 29.98
C LEU A 277 8.61 20.33 28.95
N ILE A 278 8.06 21.07 27.98
CA ILE A 278 8.82 21.82 26.97
C ILE A 278 9.69 22.88 27.63
N ALA A 279 9.16 23.63 28.61
CA ALA A 279 9.92 24.62 29.37
C ALA A 279 11.13 24.03 30.14
N ASN A 280 11.08 22.73 30.46
CA ASN A 280 12.20 21.97 31.03
C ASN A 280 13.12 21.31 29.99
N ASN A 281 13.11 21.76 28.74
CA ASN A 281 13.91 21.24 27.62
C ASN A 281 13.70 19.74 27.31
N LEU A 282 12.55 19.19 27.61
CA LEU A 282 12.20 17.84 27.17
C LEU A 282 11.69 17.91 25.73
N PRO A 283 12.13 17.00 24.83
CA PRO A 283 11.79 17.02 23.40
C PRO A 283 10.37 16.48 23.15
N PHE A 284 9.36 17.25 23.52
CA PHE A 284 7.97 17.00 23.12
C PHE A 284 7.63 17.79 21.86
N GLY A 285 6.60 17.36 21.13
CA GLY A 285 6.14 18.06 19.93
C GLY A 285 5.59 19.47 20.24
N ASP A 286 5.13 20.16 19.17
CA ASP A 286 4.69 21.55 19.22
C ASP A 286 3.51 21.77 20.21
N GLU A 287 3.45 22.95 20.81
CA GLU A 287 2.32 23.35 21.66
C GLU A 287 1.02 23.44 20.81
N PRO A 288 -0.16 23.11 21.37
CA PRO A 288 -1.43 23.28 20.67
C PRO A 288 -1.67 24.69 20.11
N ALA A 289 -1.15 25.72 20.77
CA ALA A 289 -1.22 27.11 20.30
C ALA A 289 -0.40 27.30 19.02
N GLU A 290 0.82 26.78 18.96
CA GLU A 290 1.69 26.85 17.77
C GLU A 290 1.08 26.09 16.60
N LEU A 291 0.45 24.93 16.84
CA LEU A 291 -0.29 24.19 15.84
C LEU A 291 -1.50 24.97 15.32
N ALA A 292 -2.22 25.69 16.18
CA ALA A 292 -3.34 26.54 15.78
C ALA A 292 -2.87 27.73 14.91
N ASP A 293 -1.76 28.36 15.28
CA ASP A 293 -1.16 29.44 14.50
C ASP A 293 -0.69 28.94 13.13
N PHE A 294 -0.11 27.73 13.08
CA PHE A 294 0.26 27.08 11.83
C PHE A 294 -0.95 26.80 10.93
N GLU A 295 -2.06 26.28 11.48
CA GLU A 295 -3.30 26.03 10.72
C GLU A 295 -3.89 27.34 10.17
N ASN A 296 -3.92 28.40 10.97
CA ASN A 296 -4.36 29.73 10.53
C ASN A 296 -3.45 30.29 9.44
N TYR A 297 -2.14 30.12 9.56
CA TYR A 297 -1.19 30.52 8.53
C TYR A 297 -1.40 29.76 7.22
N MET A 298 -1.67 28.44 7.27
CA MET A 298 -1.97 27.64 6.07
C MET A 298 -3.27 28.09 5.39
N ALA A 299 -4.30 28.40 6.17
CA ALA A 299 -5.56 28.94 5.63
C ALA A 299 -5.34 30.32 4.98
N TYR A 300 -4.61 31.23 5.65
CA TYR A 300 -4.24 32.52 5.09
C TYR A 300 -3.46 32.38 3.80
N LYS A 301 -2.41 31.57 3.78
CA LYS A 301 -1.58 31.32 2.62
C LYS A 301 -2.37 30.78 1.45
N SER A 302 -3.29 29.83 1.71
CA SER A 302 -4.12 29.23 0.68
C SER A 302 -5.13 30.24 0.10
N ALA A 303 -5.72 31.08 0.94
CA ALA A 303 -6.69 32.10 0.53
C ALA A 303 -6.05 33.29 -0.23
N THR A 304 -4.78 33.61 0.05
CA THR A 304 -4.06 34.73 -0.57
C THR A 304 -3.19 34.33 -1.77
N ALA A 305 -3.10 33.03 -2.07
CA ALA A 305 -2.28 32.51 -3.16
C ALA A 305 -2.79 32.86 -4.58
N PRO A 306 -4.11 32.90 -4.85
CA PRO A 306 -4.55 33.17 -6.22
C PRO A 306 -4.30 34.62 -6.65
N SER A 307 -3.80 34.78 -7.89
CA SER A 307 -3.58 36.10 -8.46
C SER A 307 -4.87 36.72 -9.03
N GLN A 308 -5.90 35.94 -9.33
CA GLN A 308 -7.12 36.42 -9.99
C GLN A 308 -8.41 36.01 -9.30
N LYS A 309 -8.60 34.70 -8.98
CA LYS A 309 -9.88 34.18 -8.47
C LYS A 309 -9.68 33.18 -7.34
N LEU A 310 -10.44 33.36 -6.28
CA LEU A 310 -10.60 32.42 -5.18
C LEU A 310 -12.02 31.87 -5.18
N PHE A 311 -12.15 30.54 -5.16
CA PHE A 311 -13.43 29.85 -4.97
C PHE A 311 -13.36 29.08 -3.66
N VAL A 312 -14.30 29.34 -2.77
CA VAL A 312 -14.36 28.65 -1.46
C VAL A 312 -15.64 27.81 -1.42
N SER A 313 -15.52 26.55 -1.06
CA SER A 313 -16.66 25.65 -0.93
C SER A 313 -16.68 24.93 0.41
N PHE A 314 -17.88 24.70 0.90
CA PHE A 314 -18.15 23.93 2.11
C PHE A 314 -19.39 23.07 1.86
N TYR A 315 -19.52 21.99 2.61
CA TYR A 315 -20.72 21.18 2.62
C TYR A 315 -21.48 21.39 3.93
N LYS A 316 -22.79 21.24 3.84
CA LYS A 316 -23.65 21.34 5.03
C LYS A 316 -23.68 19.96 5.66
N THR A 317 -23.28 19.88 6.94
CA THR A 317 -23.40 18.66 7.79
C THR A 317 -24.83 18.48 8.24
#